data_860eb785ae5d4bc1bce5a53acc6ab824
#
_entry.id   860eb785ae5d4bc1bce5a53acc6ab824
#
_cell.length_a   1.000
_cell.length_b   1.000
_cell.length_c   1.000
_cell.angle_alpha   90.00
_cell.angle_beta   90.00
_cell.angle_gamma   90.00
#
_symmetry.space_group_name_H-M   'P 1'
#
loop_
_entity.id
_entity.type
_entity.pdbx_description
1 polymer ?
#
loop_
_entity_poly.entity_id
_entity_poly.type
_entity_poly.pdbx_seq_one_letter_code
_entity_poly.pdbx_strand_id
1 'polypeptide(L)'
;TPTAQSLAAASKEIPIVYTAVSDPVAAKLIPQQNTPTQPNITGLSSQLPLAPQLDFMQKIMPSAKSIGYVFSAGEMNSVALRDKLSIALPKRGMNLVDIPANRPTDIAMATNTLGGKAQLIYTSMDNNVASAFESMVQSANALKLPIIASDEFSVRRGATAALGVNDYDFGRTTGKMVGKILDGTPVTQVKPEVMNQLTLYVSPKHAQAQGLTLNPELLKGAINVDTTPERKIDK
;
A
#
# COMPACT_ATOMS: atom_id res chain seq x y z
N THR A 1 -6.44 6.98 5.02
CA THR A 1 -6.50 7.03 6.49
C THR A 1 -6.91 8.40 7.03
N PRO A 2 -6.29 9.54 6.66
CA PRO A 2 -6.61 10.86 7.24
C PRO A 2 -8.09 11.26 7.13
N THR A 3 -8.73 11.00 5.97
CA THR A 3 -10.16 11.29 5.76
C THR A 3 -11.05 10.53 6.76
N ALA A 4 -10.79 9.25 6.99
CA ALA A 4 -11.56 8.46 7.96
C ALA A 4 -11.39 9.00 9.38
N GLN A 5 -10.18 9.42 9.75
CA GLN A 5 -9.89 10.04 11.05
C GLN A 5 -10.66 11.36 11.21
N SER A 6 -10.69 12.22 10.19
CA SER A 6 -11.41 13.49 10.20
C SER A 6 -12.92 13.28 10.36
N LEU A 7 -13.50 12.32 9.64
CA LEU A 7 -14.92 11.97 9.77
C LEU A 7 -15.24 11.40 11.14
N ALA A 8 -14.40 10.52 11.68
CA ALA A 8 -14.56 9.96 13.01
C ALA A 8 -14.50 11.02 14.12
N ALA A 9 -13.71 12.07 13.91
CA ALA A 9 -13.66 13.21 14.84
C ALA A 9 -14.91 14.09 14.71
N ALA A 10 -15.44 14.27 13.50
CA ALA A 10 -16.56 15.17 13.21
C ALA A 10 -17.93 14.60 13.61
N SER A 11 -18.13 13.29 13.60
CA SER A 11 -19.43 12.68 13.91
C SER A 11 -19.29 11.44 14.79
N LYS A 12 -20.22 11.34 15.76
CA LYS A 12 -20.40 10.16 16.64
C LYS A 12 -21.71 9.41 16.37
N GLU A 13 -22.55 9.94 15.50
CA GLU A 13 -23.90 9.42 15.23
C GLU A 13 -24.05 8.91 13.82
N ILE A 14 -23.47 9.60 12.81
CA ILE A 14 -23.58 9.21 11.41
C ILE A 14 -22.75 7.96 11.19
N PRO A 15 -23.32 6.90 10.58
CA PRO A 15 -22.58 5.70 10.19
C PRO A 15 -21.38 6.03 9.31
N ILE A 16 -20.20 5.53 9.69
CA ILE A 16 -18.96 5.70 8.94
C ILE A 16 -18.44 4.30 8.56
N VAL A 17 -18.37 4.06 7.26
CA VAL A 17 -17.74 2.85 6.71
C VAL A 17 -16.43 3.28 6.05
N TYR A 18 -15.31 3.04 6.74
CA TYR A 18 -14.01 3.31 6.14
C TYR A 18 -13.65 2.25 5.09
N THR A 19 -12.94 2.66 4.06
CA THR A 19 -12.37 1.78 3.04
C THR A 19 -10.91 2.13 2.82
N ALA A 20 -10.09 1.13 2.50
CA ALA A 20 -8.66 1.29 2.21
C ALA A 20 -7.87 2.01 3.32
N VAL A 21 -8.26 1.83 4.58
CA VAL A 21 -7.45 2.27 5.73
C VAL A 21 -6.40 1.21 6.00
N SER A 22 -5.12 1.56 5.86
CA SER A 22 -4.02 0.60 5.94
C SER A 22 -3.77 0.06 7.35
N ASP A 23 -4.02 0.88 8.39
CA ASP A 23 -3.92 0.43 9.79
C ASP A 23 -4.98 1.15 10.63
N PRO A 24 -6.20 0.57 10.75
CA PRO A 24 -7.28 1.20 11.50
C PRO A 24 -7.04 1.24 13.01
N VAL A 25 -6.16 0.37 13.52
CA VAL A 25 -5.77 0.38 14.94
C VAL A 25 -4.82 1.56 15.20
N ALA A 26 -3.76 1.71 14.40
CA ALA A 26 -2.86 2.85 14.49
C ALA A 26 -3.59 4.17 14.23
N ALA A 27 -4.58 4.18 13.34
CA ALA A 27 -5.45 5.33 13.07
C ALA A 27 -6.45 5.64 14.18
N LYS A 28 -6.54 4.81 15.23
CA LYS A 28 -7.48 4.93 16.35
C LYS A 28 -8.96 4.90 15.93
N LEU A 29 -9.26 4.23 14.81
CA LEU A 29 -10.63 4.00 14.34
C LEU A 29 -11.26 2.79 15.04
N ILE A 30 -10.44 1.77 15.36
CA ILE A 30 -10.82 0.59 16.14
C ILE A 30 -9.76 0.30 17.21
N PRO A 31 -10.13 -0.25 18.40
CA PRO A 31 -9.18 -0.51 19.49
C PRO A 31 -8.25 -1.67 19.18
N GLN A 32 -8.77 -2.67 18.48
CA GLN A 32 -8.05 -3.84 18.02
C GLN A 32 -8.72 -4.39 16.77
N GLN A 33 -8.05 -5.32 16.08
CA GLN A 33 -8.59 -5.95 14.89
C GLN A 33 -10.01 -6.52 15.15
N ASN A 34 -10.91 -6.29 14.21
CA ASN A 34 -12.31 -6.77 14.25
C ASN A 34 -13.19 -6.23 15.39
N THR A 35 -12.78 -5.16 16.05
CA THR A 35 -13.54 -4.54 17.14
C THR A 35 -13.73 -3.05 16.86
N PRO A 36 -14.97 -2.52 16.77
CA PRO A 36 -15.19 -1.09 16.56
C PRO A 36 -14.79 -0.26 17.78
N THR A 37 -14.20 0.92 17.55
CA THR A 37 -13.88 1.89 18.61
C THR A 37 -15.10 2.68 19.05
N GLN A 38 -15.96 2.98 18.08
CA GLN A 38 -17.16 3.79 18.25
C GLN A 38 -18.35 3.03 17.66
N PRO A 39 -19.57 3.24 18.22
CA PRO A 39 -20.77 2.52 17.76
C PRO A 39 -21.13 2.79 16.30
N ASN A 40 -20.65 3.89 15.73
CA ASN A 40 -20.96 4.33 14.38
C ASN A 40 -19.85 4.05 13.35
N ILE A 41 -18.77 3.32 13.71
CA ILE A 41 -17.62 3.11 12.82
C ILE A 41 -17.40 1.63 12.53
N THR A 42 -17.33 1.30 11.25
CA THR A 42 -16.88 0.00 10.73
C THR A 42 -16.13 0.22 9.42
N GLY A 43 -15.64 -0.85 8.79
CA GLY A 43 -15.06 -0.74 7.45
C GLY A 43 -14.12 -1.87 7.08
N LEU A 44 -13.49 -1.69 5.93
CA LEU A 44 -12.57 -2.64 5.33
C LEU A 44 -11.15 -2.06 5.31
N SER A 45 -10.22 -2.76 5.97
CA SER A 45 -8.81 -2.41 6.01
C SER A 45 -8.05 -3.01 4.82
N SER A 46 -7.13 -2.22 4.27
CA SER A 46 -6.11 -2.67 3.33
C SER A 46 -4.78 -3.02 4.02
N GLN A 47 -4.82 -3.38 5.30
CA GLN A 47 -3.61 -3.78 6.03
C GLN A 47 -3.01 -5.03 5.42
N LEU A 48 -1.84 -4.87 4.79
CA LEU A 48 -1.12 -5.99 4.23
C LEU A 48 -0.27 -6.68 5.30
N PRO A 49 -0.25 -8.02 5.32
CA PRO A 49 0.66 -8.75 6.19
C PRO A 49 2.11 -8.48 5.78
N LEU A 50 2.93 -8.00 6.72
CA LEU A 50 4.29 -7.54 6.42
C LEU A 50 5.21 -8.68 5.99
N ALA A 51 5.09 -9.87 6.59
CA ALA A 51 5.98 -10.99 6.30
C ALA A 51 5.95 -11.40 4.80
N PRO A 52 4.79 -11.63 4.17
CA PRO A 52 4.71 -11.87 2.73
C PRO A 52 5.29 -10.74 1.87
N GLN A 53 5.18 -9.47 2.28
CA GLN A 53 5.77 -8.35 1.55
C GLN A 53 7.30 -8.43 1.55
N LEU A 54 7.90 -8.73 2.71
CA LEU A 54 9.34 -8.88 2.85
C LEU A 54 9.86 -10.12 2.10
N ASP A 55 9.14 -11.25 2.17
CA ASP A 55 9.45 -12.46 1.40
C ASP A 55 9.44 -12.17 -0.11
N PHE A 56 8.45 -11.38 -0.55
CA PHE A 56 8.32 -10.98 -1.94
C PHE A 56 9.49 -10.08 -2.39
N MET A 57 9.89 -9.10 -1.59
CA MET A 57 11.06 -8.26 -1.88
C MET A 57 12.33 -9.11 -2.02
N GLN A 58 12.57 -10.05 -1.10
CA GLN A 58 13.72 -10.97 -1.16
C GLN A 58 13.66 -11.91 -2.36
N LYS A 59 12.46 -12.32 -2.78
CA LYS A 59 12.27 -13.16 -3.96
C LYS A 59 12.54 -12.39 -5.26
N ILE A 60 12.15 -11.12 -5.33
CA ILE A 60 12.42 -10.24 -6.49
C ILE A 60 13.89 -9.90 -6.60
N MET A 61 14.53 -9.54 -5.48
CA MET A 61 15.94 -9.14 -5.43
C MET A 61 16.64 -9.79 -4.22
N PRO A 62 17.07 -11.06 -4.34
CA PRO A 62 17.71 -11.78 -3.24
C PRO A 62 18.97 -11.12 -2.68
N SER A 63 19.65 -10.34 -3.51
CA SER A 63 20.88 -9.61 -3.13
C SER A 63 20.61 -8.30 -2.39
N ALA A 64 19.36 -7.82 -2.31
CA ALA A 64 19.03 -6.56 -1.67
C ALA A 64 19.35 -6.59 -0.17
N LYS A 65 20.11 -5.59 0.27
CA LYS A 65 20.49 -5.36 1.68
C LYS A 65 19.94 -4.04 2.23
N SER A 66 19.43 -3.17 1.38
CA SER A 66 18.90 -1.85 1.77
C SER A 66 17.62 -1.54 0.99
N ILE A 67 16.58 -1.24 1.74
CA ILE A 67 15.23 -0.95 1.25
C ILE A 67 14.95 0.53 1.48
N GLY A 68 14.68 1.27 0.40
CA GLY A 68 14.25 2.65 0.47
C GLY A 68 12.76 2.76 0.78
N TYR A 69 12.40 3.71 1.62
CA TYR A 69 11.01 4.02 1.93
C TYR A 69 10.81 5.54 2.02
N VAL A 70 10.07 6.10 1.08
CA VAL A 70 9.67 7.51 1.11
C VAL A 70 8.28 7.59 1.73
N PHE A 71 8.11 8.44 2.74
CA PHE A 71 6.88 8.46 3.53
C PHE A 71 6.50 9.85 4.04
N SER A 72 5.21 10.04 4.28
CA SER A 72 4.65 11.25 4.91
C SER A 72 4.68 11.11 6.42
N ALA A 73 5.46 11.95 7.11
CA ALA A 73 5.53 11.93 8.58
C ALA A 73 4.23 12.37 9.25
N GLY A 74 3.34 13.04 8.52
CA GLY A 74 2.00 13.42 8.98
C GLY A 74 0.92 12.36 8.78
N GLU A 75 1.24 11.23 8.12
CA GLU A 75 0.28 10.15 7.89
C GLU A 75 0.54 8.97 8.82
N MET A 76 -0.41 8.68 9.69
CA MET A 76 -0.27 7.64 10.72
C MET A 76 -0.02 6.25 10.12
N ASN A 77 -0.67 5.92 9.00
CA ASN A 77 -0.44 4.66 8.29
C ASN A 77 1.01 4.53 7.78
N SER A 78 1.57 5.61 7.24
CA SER A 78 2.94 5.63 6.69
C SER A 78 3.99 5.54 7.80
N VAL A 79 3.77 6.24 8.91
CA VAL A 79 4.63 6.16 10.11
C VAL A 79 4.57 4.76 10.73
N ALA A 80 3.37 4.20 10.92
CA ALA A 80 3.21 2.87 11.48
C ALA A 80 3.89 1.79 10.61
N LEU A 81 3.83 1.91 9.28
CA LEU A 81 4.54 0.99 8.39
C LEU A 81 6.05 1.18 8.47
N ARG A 82 6.56 2.44 8.50
CA ARG A 82 7.98 2.73 8.68
C ARG A 82 8.51 2.07 9.95
N ASP A 83 7.80 2.19 11.06
CA ASP A 83 8.20 1.59 12.34
C ASP A 83 8.21 0.06 12.27
N LYS A 84 7.21 -0.55 11.63
CA LYS A 84 7.19 -2.01 11.40
C LYS A 84 8.36 -2.47 10.53
N LEU A 85 8.70 -1.72 9.46
CA LEU A 85 9.82 -2.02 8.57
C LEU A 85 11.17 -1.90 9.31
N SER A 86 11.35 -0.86 10.14
CA SER A 86 12.59 -0.64 10.91
C SER A 86 12.90 -1.79 11.88
N ILE A 87 11.86 -2.49 12.36
CA ILE A 87 12.01 -3.65 13.26
C ILE A 87 12.18 -4.96 12.47
N ALA A 88 11.47 -5.09 11.34
CA ALA A 88 11.39 -6.37 10.63
C ALA A 88 12.53 -6.59 9.64
N LEU A 89 13.01 -5.54 8.96
CA LEU A 89 14.07 -5.65 7.96
C LEU A 89 15.40 -6.16 8.55
N PRO A 90 15.89 -5.65 9.71
CA PRO A 90 17.14 -6.16 10.30
C PRO A 90 17.11 -7.65 10.63
N LYS A 91 15.94 -8.19 11.02
CA LYS A 91 15.77 -9.62 11.28
C LYS A 91 15.94 -10.49 10.03
N ARG A 92 15.93 -9.88 8.85
CA ARG A 92 16.13 -10.52 7.54
C ARG A 92 17.46 -10.13 6.88
N GLY A 93 18.36 -9.47 7.63
CA GLY A 93 19.64 -9.01 7.12
C GLY A 93 19.53 -7.86 6.13
N MET A 94 18.47 -7.06 6.22
CA MET A 94 18.24 -5.87 5.40
C MET A 94 18.15 -4.62 6.28
N ASN A 95 18.48 -3.46 5.71
CA ASN A 95 18.40 -2.17 6.38
C ASN A 95 17.28 -1.32 5.75
N LEU A 96 16.63 -0.48 6.55
CA LEU A 96 15.72 0.54 6.08
C LEU A 96 16.47 1.85 5.83
N VAL A 97 16.21 2.48 4.69
CA VAL A 97 16.61 3.85 4.35
C VAL A 97 15.34 4.65 4.17
N ASP A 98 14.85 5.25 5.24
CA ASP A 98 13.60 6.00 5.26
C ASP A 98 13.83 7.50 5.07
N ILE A 99 13.09 8.11 4.16
CA ILE A 99 13.19 9.52 3.80
C ILE A 99 11.81 10.17 3.95
N PRO A 100 11.63 11.13 4.85
CA PRO A 100 10.36 11.84 4.97
C PRO A 100 10.12 12.79 3.79
N ALA A 101 8.89 12.80 3.28
CA ALA A 101 8.41 13.71 2.24
C ALA A 101 6.96 14.13 2.58
N ASN A 102 6.82 15.33 3.13
CA ASN A 102 5.55 15.77 3.70
C ASN A 102 4.64 16.48 2.69
N ARG A 103 5.11 16.69 1.46
CA ARG A 103 4.35 17.28 0.37
C ARG A 103 4.61 16.51 -0.92
N PRO A 104 3.65 16.46 -1.86
CA PRO A 104 3.86 15.83 -3.17
C PRO A 104 5.09 16.38 -3.92
N THR A 105 5.38 17.68 -3.77
CA THR A 105 6.54 18.35 -4.37
C THR A 105 7.89 17.85 -3.86
N ASP A 106 7.93 17.21 -2.70
CA ASP A 106 9.16 16.74 -2.08
C ASP A 106 9.56 15.32 -2.56
N ILE A 107 8.63 14.59 -3.19
CA ILE A 107 8.77 13.16 -3.55
C ILE A 107 9.95 12.90 -4.48
N ALA A 108 10.13 13.71 -5.52
CA ALA A 108 11.25 13.53 -6.45
C ALA A 108 12.60 13.67 -5.73
N MET A 109 12.76 14.70 -4.91
CA MET A 109 14.00 14.95 -4.17
C MET A 109 14.24 13.85 -3.12
N ALA A 110 13.22 13.44 -2.39
CA ALA A 110 13.29 12.35 -1.42
C ALA A 110 13.70 11.03 -2.09
N THR A 111 13.12 10.73 -3.26
CA THR A 111 13.49 9.54 -4.04
C THR A 111 14.94 9.63 -4.52
N ASN A 112 15.38 10.77 -5.02
CA ASN A 112 16.77 10.97 -5.46
C ASN A 112 17.78 10.77 -4.31
N THR A 113 17.40 11.10 -3.07
CA THR A 113 18.23 10.89 -1.89
C THR A 113 18.51 9.40 -1.60
N LEU A 114 17.71 8.48 -2.14
CA LEU A 114 17.90 7.03 -2.03
C LEU A 114 19.03 6.50 -2.95
N GLY A 115 19.45 7.29 -3.94
CA GLY A 115 20.54 6.91 -4.86
C GLY A 115 21.82 6.54 -4.13
N GLY A 116 22.37 5.36 -4.42
CA GLY A 116 23.56 4.81 -3.78
C GLY A 116 23.35 4.34 -2.32
N LYS A 117 22.17 4.54 -1.73
CA LYS A 117 21.85 4.15 -0.35
C LYS A 117 20.88 2.99 -0.28
N ALA A 118 19.93 2.91 -1.21
CA ALA A 118 18.96 1.83 -1.31
C ALA A 118 19.20 1.03 -2.60
N GLN A 119 18.75 -0.21 -2.61
CA GLN A 119 18.83 -1.12 -3.77
C GLN A 119 17.47 -1.38 -4.40
N LEU A 120 16.39 -1.21 -3.64
CA LEU A 120 15.03 -1.13 -4.13
C LEU A 120 14.20 -0.16 -3.28
N ILE A 121 13.09 0.30 -3.80
CA ILE A 121 12.13 1.15 -3.08
C ILE A 121 10.91 0.29 -2.77
N TYR A 122 10.48 0.28 -1.51
CA TYR A 122 9.15 -0.18 -1.14
C TYR A 122 8.21 1.02 -0.98
N THR A 123 7.03 0.93 -1.56
CA THR A 123 5.99 1.95 -1.42
C THR A 123 4.65 1.33 -1.07
N SER A 124 3.87 2.04 -0.29
CA SER A 124 2.54 1.64 0.08
C SER A 124 1.57 2.83 -0.05
N MET A 125 0.37 2.71 0.50
CA MET A 125 -0.69 3.73 0.38
C MET A 125 -0.39 4.99 1.20
N ASP A 126 0.54 5.82 0.72
CA ASP A 126 0.84 7.17 1.21
C ASP A 126 0.25 8.19 0.24
N ASN A 127 -0.55 9.16 0.72
CA ASN A 127 -1.26 10.07 -0.16
C ASN A 127 -0.34 11.04 -0.90
N ASN A 128 0.74 11.53 -0.28
CA ASN A 128 1.69 12.41 -0.96
C ASN A 128 2.47 11.64 -2.03
N VAL A 129 2.91 10.42 -1.72
CA VAL A 129 3.57 9.53 -2.68
C VAL A 129 2.62 9.20 -3.83
N ALA A 130 1.38 8.81 -3.54
CA ALA A 130 0.38 8.49 -4.56
C ALA A 130 0.07 9.69 -5.48
N SER A 131 0.03 10.91 -4.91
CA SER A 131 -0.24 12.14 -5.66
C SER A 131 0.89 12.54 -6.62
N ALA A 132 2.13 12.15 -6.33
CA ALA A 132 3.32 12.47 -7.13
C ALA A 132 4.08 11.20 -7.55
N PHE A 133 3.36 10.09 -7.77
CA PHE A 133 3.96 8.79 -8.03
C PHE A 133 4.83 8.77 -9.28
N GLU A 134 4.41 9.46 -10.35
CA GLU A 134 5.19 9.60 -11.57
C GLU A 134 6.54 10.29 -11.35
N SER A 135 6.61 11.22 -10.41
CA SER A 135 7.89 11.87 -10.02
C SER A 135 8.81 10.87 -9.30
N MET A 136 8.27 9.99 -8.45
CA MET A 136 9.02 8.87 -7.86
C MET A 136 9.52 7.92 -8.95
N VAL A 137 8.65 7.52 -9.89
CA VAL A 137 8.99 6.62 -11.00
C VAL A 137 10.09 7.20 -11.87
N GLN A 138 10.02 8.48 -12.22
CA GLN A 138 11.03 9.16 -13.02
C GLN A 138 12.40 9.13 -12.31
N SER A 139 12.44 9.46 -11.03
CA SER A 139 13.67 9.40 -10.21
C SER A 139 14.20 7.98 -10.09
N ALA A 140 13.33 7.00 -9.83
CA ALA A 140 13.70 5.58 -9.70
C ALA A 140 14.25 5.01 -11.02
N ASN A 141 13.67 5.38 -12.17
CA ASN A 141 14.18 5.00 -13.49
C ASN A 141 15.60 5.54 -13.76
N ALA A 142 15.83 6.82 -13.39
CA ALA A 142 17.15 7.45 -13.52
C ALA A 142 18.20 6.79 -12.63
N LEU A 143 17.82 6.40 -11.42
CA LEU A 143 18.67 5.76 -10.42
C LEU A 143 18.81 4.25 -10.60
N LYS A 144 18.03 3.62 -11.49
CA LYS A 144 17.93 2.16 -11.64
C LYS A 144 17.54 1.48 -10.34
N LEU A 145 16.58 2.05 -9.62
CA LEU A 145 16.01 1.50 -8.39
C LEU A 145 14.63 0.90 -8.66
N PRO A 146 14.45 -0.43 -8.56
CA PRO A 146 13.15 -1.06 -8.70
C PRO A 146 12.19 -0.59 -7.61
N ILE A 147 10.93 -0.30 -8.01
CA ILE A 147 9.85 0.04 -7.08
C ILE A 147 8.97 -1.18 -6.88
N ILE A 148 8.87 -1.64 -5.64
CA ILE A 148 7.92 -2.66 -5.19
C ILE A 148 6.76 -1.94 -4.49
N ALA A 149 5.55 -2.14 -4.99
CA ALA A 149 4.35 -1.48 -4.49
C ALA A 149 3.44 -2.46 -3.74
N SER A 150 2.36 -1.94 -3.19
CA SER A 150 1.34 -2.67 -2.44
C SER A 150 -0.01 -2.81 -3.16
N ASP A 151 -0.09 -2.35 -4.41
CA ASP A 151 -1.34 -2.31 -5.19
C ASP A 151 -1.09 -2.35 -6.70
N GLU A 152 -2.13 -2.79 -7.44
CA GLU A 152 -2.13 -2.89 -8.91
C GLU A 152 -1.91 -1.55 -9.58
N PHE A 153 -2.59 -0.50 -9.09
CA PHE A 153 -2.60 0.82 -9.71
C PHE A 153 -1.19 1.42 -9.76
N SER A 154 -0.41 1.25 -8.71
CA SER A 154 1.01 1.66 -8.67
C SER A 154 1.85 0.93 -9.73
N VAL A 155 1.59 -0.36 -10.00
CA VAL A 155 2.32 -1.09 -11.05
C VAL A 155 1.97 -0.55 -12.42
N ARG A 156 0.69 -0.26 -12.69
CA ARG A 156 0.27 0.37 -13.96
C ARG A 156 0.87 1.75 -14.18
N ARG A 157 1.14 2.48 -13.11
CA ARG A 157 1.76 3.82 -13.14
C ARG A 157 3.29 3.81 -13.16
N GLY A 158 3.95 2.66 -13.05
CA GLY A 158 5.39 2.59 -13.20
C GLY A 158 6.17 1.80 -12.15
N ALA A 159 5.52 1.19 -11.15
CA ALA A 159 6.22 0.27 -10.27
C ALA A 159 6.59 -1.03 -11.02
N THR A 160 7.69 -1.66 -10.58
CA THR A 160 8.17 -2.95 -11.10
C THR A 160 7.18 -4.07 -10.85
N ALA A 161 6.68 -4.15 -9.62
CA ALA A 161 5.76 -5.20 -9.18
C ALA A 161 5.04 -4.81 -7.90
N ALA A 162 3.96 -5.50 -7.59
CA ALA A 162 3.25 -5.41 -6.32
C ALA A 162 2.73 -6.77 -5.86
N LEU A 163 2.76 -6.99 -4.56
CA LEU A 163 1.96 -8.03 -3.92
C LEU A 163 0.87 -7.31 -3.13
N GLY A 164 -0.34 -7.24 -3.66
CA GLY A 164 -1.36 -6.36 -3.13
C GLY A 164 -2.79 -6.84 -3.33
N VAL A 165 -3.72 -6.01 -2.91
CA VAL A 165 -5.15 -6.26 -3.06
C VAL A 165 -5.68 -5.72 -4.39
N ASN A 166 -6.78 -6.27 -4.86
CA ASN A 166 -7.48 -5.77 -6.03
C ASN A 166 -8.50 -4.70 -5.61
N ASP A 167 -8.40 -3.49 -6.18
CA ASP A 167 -9.22 -2.35 -5.79
C ASP A 167 -10.71 -2.54 -6.12
N TYR A 168 -11.03 -3.25 -7.19
CA TYR A 168 -12.41 -3.58 -7.54
C TYR A 168 -13.06 -4.49 -6.48
N ASP A 169 -12.38 -5.55 -6.07
CA ASP A 169 -12.88 -6.47 -5.05
C ASP A 169 -12.95 -5.77 -3.68
N PHE A 170 -12.02 -4.83 -3.44
CA PHE A 170 -12.04 -3.97 -2.26
C PHE A 170 -13.30 -3.11 -2.20
N GLY A 171 -13.58 -2.35 -3.27
CA GLY A 171 -14.77 -1.53 -3.40
C GLY A 171 -16.06 -2.34 -3.30
N ARG A 172 -16.09 -3.50 -3.94
CA ARG A 172 -17.24 -4.42 -3.91
C ARG A 172 -17.53 -4.97 -2.51
N THR A 173 -16.49 -5.31 -1.76
CA THR A 173 -16.61 -5.79 -0.36
C THR A 173 -17.10 -4.67 0.55
N THR A 174 -16.52 -3.47 0.43
CA THR A 174 -16.98 -2.29 1.17
C THR A 174 -18.45 -1.97 0.85
N GLY A 175 -18.83 -2.04 -0.43
CA GLY A 175 -20.23 -1.82 -0.86
C GLY A 175 -21.22 -2.79 -0.21
N LYS A 176 -20.85 -4.06 -0.01
CA LYS A 176 -21.68 -5.02 0.73
C LYS A 176 -21.83 -4.66 2.20
N MET A 177 -20.79 -4.09 2.84
CA MET A 177 -20.88 -3.62 4.22
C MET A 177 -21.83 -2.42 4.33
N VAL A 178 -21.74 -1.48 3.40
CA VAL A 178 -22.67 -0.34 3.29
C VAL A 178 -24.09 -0.82 3.07
N GLY A 179 -24.33 -1.76 2.14
CA GLY A 179 -25.65 -2.34 1.88
C GLY A 179 -26.31 -2.89 3.13
N LYS A 180 -25.61 -3.69 3.94
CA LYS A 180 -26.13 -4.20 5.21
C LYS A 180 -26.63 -3.10 6.15
N ILE A 181 -25.90 -1.98 6.23
CA ILE A 181 -26.27 -0.84 7.09
C ILE A 181 -27.52 -0.13 6.53
N LEU A 182 -27.57 0.06 5.21
CA LEU A 182 -28.73 0.67 4.54
C LEU A 182 -29.99 -0.22 4.66
N ASP A 183 -29.81 -1.54 4.72
CA ASP A 183 -30.90 -2.51 4.96
C ASP A 183 -31.31 -2.60 6.44
N GLY A 184 -30.77 -1.73 7.30
CA GLY A 184 -31.16 -1.59 8.71
C GLY A 184 -30.30 -2.37 9.71
N THR A 185 -29.22 -3.03 9.28
CA THR A 185 -28.29 -3.68 10.22
C THR A 185 -27.54 -2.61 11.02
N PRO A 186 -27.56 -2.64 12.36
CA PRO A 186 -26.79 -1.71 13.17
C PRO A 186 -25.29 -1.79 12.85
N VAL A 187 -24.60 -0.63 12.80
CA VAL A 187 -23.17 -0.56 12.50
C VAL A 187 -22.35 -1.45 13.42
N THR A 188 -22.72 -1.53 14.69
CA THR A 188 -22.07 -2.39 15.71
C THR A 188 -22.12 -3.89 15.39
N GLN A 189 -23.04 -4.32 14.53
CA GLN A 189 -23.16 -5.70 14.07
C GLN A 189 -22.41 -5.97 12.75
N VAL A 190 -21.99 -4.93 12.05
CA VAL A 190 -21.14 -5.03 10.85
C VAL A 190 -19.69 -4.95 11.31
N LYS A 191 -19.07 -6.10 11.51
CA LYS A 191 -17.67 -6.16 12.01
C LYS A 191 -16.70 -5.56 11.02
N PRO A 192 -15.69 -4.80 11.51
CA PRO A 192 -14.56 -4.41 10.66
C PRO A 192 -13.85 -5.62 10.08
N GLU A 193 -13.46 -5.54 8.81
CA GLU A 193 -12.81 -6.63 8.09
C GLU A 193 -11.44 -6.19 7.55
N VAL A 194 -10.61 -7.15 7.16
CA VAL A 194 -9.33 -6.93 6.49
C VAL A 194 -9.36 -7.67 5.16
N MET A 195 -9.00 -6.97 4.09
CA MET A 195 -8.76 -7.63 2.80
C MET A 195 -7.43 -8.38 2.87
N ASN A 196 -7.48 -9.69 2.80
CA ASN A 196 -6.30 -10.56 2.94
C ASN A 196 -5.98 -11.38 1.67
N GLN A 197 -6.79 -11.26 0.62
CA GLN A 197 -6.52 -11.92 -0.66
C GLN A 197 -5.50 -11.10 -1.44
N LEU A 198 -4.26 -11.57 -1.48
CA LEU A 198 -3.16 -10.93 -2.18
C LEU A 198 -3.03 -11.49 -3.59
N THR A 199 -2.81 -10.59 -4.54
CA THR A 199 -2.53 -10.89 -5.94
C THR A 199 -1.16 -10.31 -6.30
N LEU A 200 -0.42 -11.06 -7.09
CA LEU A 200 0.86 -10.62 -7.62
C LEU A 200 0.66 -9.91 -8.96
N TYR A 201 1.08 -8.67 -9.02
CA TYR A 201 1.10 -7.84 -10.23
C TYR A 201 2.53 -7.54 -10.63
N VAL A 202 2.82 -7.56 -11.92
CA VAL A 202 4.16 -7.31 -12.47
C VAL A 202 4.11 -6.48 -13.75
N SER A 203 5.15 -5.68 -13.96
CA SER A 203 5.43 -5.02 -15.24
C SER A 203 6.89 -5.29 -15.64
N PRO A 204 7.15 -6.26 -16.52
CA PRO A 204 8.48 -6.45 -17.10
C PRO A 204 9.06 -5.20 -17.74
N LYS A 205 8.22 -4.37 -18.36
CA LYS A 205 8.62 -3.09 -18.97
C LYS A 205 9.17 -2.12 -17.93
N HIS A 206 8.47 -1.94 -16.81
CA HIS A 206 8.91 -1.03 -15.74
C HIS A 206 10.10 -1.59 -14.98
N ALA A 207 10.15 -2.92 -14.76
CA ALA A 207 11.32 -3.59 -14.21
C ALA A 207 12.59 -3.28 -15.01
N GLN A 208 12.53 -3.44 -16.33
CA GLN A 208 13.66 -3.15 -17.23
C GLN A 208 14.07 -1.67 -17.17
N ALA A 209 13.11 -0.75 -17.14
CA ALA A 209 13.39 0.69 -17.00
C ALA A 209 14.14 0.99 -15.69
N GLN A 210 13.84 0.25 -14.63
CA GLN A 210 14.45 0.37 -13.30
C GLN A 210 15.66 -0.56 -13.09
N GLY A 211 16.19 -1.14 -14.19
CA GLY A 211 17.43 -1.91 -14.16
C GLY A 211 17.30 -3.34 -13.63
N LEU A 212 16.07 -3.86 -13.54
CA LEU A 212 15.80 -5.22 -13.06
C LEU A 212 15.21 -6.11 -14.15
N THR A 213 15.70 -7.33 -14.26
CA THR A 213 15.07 -8.39 -15.05
C THR A 213 14.33 -9.32 -14.11
N LEU A 214 13.02 -9.43 -14.28
CA LEU A 214 12.20 -10.33 -13.46
C LEU A 214 12.47 -11.79 -13.81
N ASN A 215 12.65 -12.62 -12.80
CA ASN A 215 12.81 -14.06 -12.99
C ASN A 215 11.51 -14.64 -13.60
N PRO A 216 11.60 -15.47 -14.66
CA PRO A 216 10.44 -16.12 -15.28
C PRO A 216 9.53 -16.88 -14.29
N GLU A 217 10.11 -17.46 -13.24
CA GLU A 217 9.32 -18.15 -12.20
C GLU A 217 8.41 -17.19 -11.40
N LEU A 218 8.82 -15.92 -11.24
CA LEU A 218 7.99 -14.88 -10.63
C LEU A 218 6.81 -14.48 -11.51
N LEU A 219 6.92 -14.68 -12.81
CA LEU A 219 5.86 -14.35 -13.76
C LEU A 219 4.75 -15.41 -13.78
N LYS A 220 5.04 -16.63 -13.31
CA LYS A 220 4.05 -17.71 -13.21
C LYS A 220 3.01 -17.33 -12.14
N GLY A 221 1.74 -17.22 -12.55
CA GLY A 221 0.64 -16.86 -11.67
C GLY A 221 0.53 -15.37 -11.33
N ALA A 222 1.43 -14.52 -11.86
CA ALA A 222 1.33 -13.07 -11.75
C ALA A 222 0.44 -12.48 -12.85
N ILE A 223 -0.26 -11.41 -12.52
CA ILE A 223 -0.94 -10.58 -13.52
C ILE A 223 0.09 -9.62 -14.12
N ASN A 224 0.41 -9.83 -15.40
CA ASN A 224 1.26 -8.92 -16.15
C ASN A 224 0.43 -7.73 -16.62
N VAL A 225 0.62 -6.56 -16.01
CA VAL A 225 -0.15 -5.35 -16.32
C VAL A 225 0.20 -4.73 -17.68
N ASP A 226 1.35 -5.09 -18.28
CA ASP A 226 1.73 -4.62 -19.61
C ASP A 226 0.86 -5.24 -20.71
N THR A 227 0.30 -6.43 -20.45
CA THR A 227 -0.51 -7.19 -21.43
C THR A 227 -1.94 -7.41 -20.97
N THR A 228 -2.22 -7.26 -19.66
CA THR A 228 -3.56 -7.43 -19.10
C THR A 228 -4.21 -6.05 -18.92
N PRO A 229 -5.32 -5.76 -19.60
CA PRO A 229 -6.00 -4.49 -19.42
C PRO A 229 -6.53 -4.34 -17.99
N GLU A 230 -6.67 -3.09 -17.55
CA GLU A 230 -7.35 -2.78 -16.30
C GLU A 230 -8.81 -3.27 -16.39
N ARG A 231 -9.30 -3.86 -15.30
CA ARG A 231 -10.67 -4.32 -15.21
C ARG A 231 -11.60 -3.10 -15.25
N LYS A 232 -12.32 -2.92 -16.35
CA LYS A 232 -13.33 -1.86 -16.47
C LYS A 232 -14.58 -2.28 -15.70
N ILE A 233 -15.19 -1.31 -15.03
CA ILE A 233 -16.53 -1.47 -14.47
C ILE A 233 -17.48 -1.45 -15.69
N ASP A 234 -18.19 -2.55 -15.94
CA ASP A 234 -19.29 -2.53 -16.89
C ASP A 234 -20.32 -1.51 -16.38
N LYS A 235 -20.64 -0.53 -17.23
CA LYS A 235 -21.59 0.55 -16.91
C LYS A 235 -23.02 0.03 -16.92
#